data_7d5fb57c5c6a3e86d1d0fb84d8e8a7b9
#
_entry.id   7d5fb57c5c6a3e86d1d0fb84d8e8a7b9
#
_cell.length_a   1.000
_cell.length_b   1.000
_cell.length_c   1.000
_cell.angle_alpha   90.00
_cell.angle_beta   90.00
_cell.angle_gamma   90.00
#
_symmetry.space_group_name_H-M   'P 1'
#
loop_
_entity.id
_entity.type
_entity.pdbx_description
1 polymer ?
#
loop_
_entity_poly.entity_id
_entity_poly.type
_entity_poly.pdbx_seq_one_letter_code
_entity_poly.pdbx_strand_id
1 'polypeptide(L)'
;GGGPIQATLRSLPPNSVNGKIRITDQGEVIQQKYGYEPLAKYNLCSYIGAVSEASLNPPPQPKKSWRTLIEKMSEISKSSYRKNINHSSDFIKYFKTVTPHVSLGKLSIGSRPSKRKNVDNIKSLRAIPWVFAWTQIRLMLPAWLGSAEALRYANIKDFRKILYDMERNWPFFNSMLDIL
;
A
#
# COMPACT_ATOMS: atom_id res chain seq x y z
N GLY A 1 -8.30 -2.54 3.01
CA GLY A 1 -7.69 -1.57 3.84
C GLY A 1 -7.95 -1.79 5.33
N GLY A 2 -7.01 -2.38 6.06
CA GLY A 2 -7.14 -2.60 7.51
C GLY A 2 -6.39 -1.59 8.37
N GLY A 3 -5.89 -0.50 7.78
CA GLY A 3 -5.17 0.52 8.53
C GLY A 3 -6.08 1.49 9.31
N PRO A 4 -5.51 2.27 10.24
CA PRO A 4 -6.25 3.32 10.94
C PRO A 4 -6.88 4.29 9.95
N ILE A 5 -8.11 4.71 10.20
CA ILE A 5 -8.83 5.64 9.31
C ILE A 5 -8.06 6.96 9.12
N GLN A 6 -7.39 7.44 10.14
CA GLN A 6 -6.58 8.67 10.08
C GLN A 6 -5.43 8.57 9.07
N ALA A 7 -4.71 7.43 9.06
CA ALA A 7 -3.65 7.18 8.08
C ALA A 7 -4.20 7.11 6.65
N THR A 8 -5.36 6.44 6.48
CA THR A 8 -6.06 6.37 5.20
C THR A 8 -6.41 7.77 4.68
N LEU A 9 -7.00 8.61 5.52
CA LEU A 9 -7.41 9.96 5.12
C LEU A 9 -6.24 10.88 4.81
N ARG A 10 -5.11 10.75 5.54
CA ARG A 10 -3.88 11.49 5.26
C ARG A 10 -3.21 11.08 3.95
N SER A 11 -3.44 9.84 3.50
CA SER A 11 -2.92 9.33 2.23
C SER A 11 -3.77 9.70 1.01
N LEU A 12 -4.92 10.33 1.21
CA LEU A 12 -5.78 10.80 0.13
C LEU A 12 -5.35 12.19 -0.37
N PRO A 13 -5.60 12.50 -1.65
CA PRO A 13 -5.37 13.85 -2.17
C PRO A 13 -6.16 14.89 -1.38
N PRO A 14 -5.64 16.12 -1.24
CA PRO A 14 -6.38 17.23 -0.62
C PRO A 14 -7.76 17.41 -1.25
N ASN A 15 -8.76 17.70 -0.43
CA ASN A 15 -10.16 17.91 -0.84
C ASN A 15 -10.86 16.68 -1.45
N SER A 16 -10.29 15.48 -1.36
CA SER A 16 -10.95 14.25 -1.82
C SER A 16 -12.02 13.75 -0.84
N VAL A 17 -11.97 14.17 0.42
CA VAL A 17 -12.99 13.91 1.44
C VAL A 17 -13.79 15.19 1.67
N ASN A 18 -15.09 15.11 1.43
CA ASN A 18 -16.02 16.24 1.58
C ASN A 18 -17.26 15.77 2.34
N GLY A 19 -17.14 15.67 3.66
CA GLY A 19 -18.21 15.25 4.56
C GLY A 19 -18.57 13.76 4.47
N LYS A 20 -17.97 12.99 3.55
CA LYS A 20 -18.28 11.57 3.37
C LYS A 20 -17.10 10.78 2.82
N ILE A 21 -17.03 9.51 3.23
CA ILE A 21 -16.12 8.51 2.66
C ILE A 21 -16.88 7.19 2.51
N ARG A 22 -16.59 6.42 1.46
CA ARG A 22 -17.07 5.06 1.31
C ARG A 22 -15.91 4.09 1.44
N ILE A 23 -16.02 3.16 2.40
CA ILE A 23 -15.06 2.09 2.62
C ILE A 23 -15.79 0.77 2.35
N THR A 24 -15.14 -0.13 1.61
CA THR A 24 -15.64 -1.49 1.40
C THR A 24 -14.79 -2.44 2.24
N ASP A 25 -15.39 -3.05 3.24
CA ASP A 25 -14.78 -4.06 4.09
C ASP A 25 -15.40 -5.44 3.81
N GLN A 26 -14.67 -6.51 4.16
CA GLN A 26 -15.22 -7.87 4.19
C GLN A 26 -16.25 -8.00 5.32
N GLY A 27 -17.20 -8.93 5.17
CA GLY A 27 -18.27 -9.14 6.15
C GLY A 27 -17.75 -9.42 7.56
N GLU A 28 -16.68 -10.21 7.67
CA GLU A 28 -16.01 -10.53 8.94
C GLU A 28 -15.44 -9.29 9.62
N VAL A 29 -14.87 -8.38 8.83
CA VAL A 29 -14.34 -7.10 9.35
C VAL A 29 -15.45 -6.19 9.81
N ILE A 30 -16.59 -6.17 9.10
CA ILE A 30 -17.78 -5.41 9.50
C ILE A 30 -18.32 -5.96 10.82
N GLN A 31 -18.45 -7.28 10.92
CA GLN A 31 -18.88 -7.95 12.16
C GLN A 31 -17.94 -7.62 13.32
N GLN A 32 -16.64 -7.71 13.11
CA GLN A 32 -15.63 -7.39 14.12
C GLN A 32 -15.72 -5.93 14.60
N LYS A 33 -15.91 -5.00 13.68
CA LYS A 33 -15.94 -3.55 14.00
C LYS A 33 -17.26 -3.10 14.63
N TYR A 34 -18.37 -3.70 14.25
CA TYR A 34 -19.72 -3.19 14.55
C TYR A 34 -20.66 -4.20 15.21
N GLY A 35 -20.23 -5.46 15.36
CA GLY A 35 -21.06 -6.52 15.96
C GLY A 35 -21.26 -6.40 17.48
N TYR A 36 -20.50 -5.55 18.16
CA TYR A 36 -20.60 -5.27 19.59
C TYR A 36 -20.78 -3.76 19.80
N GLU A 37 -21.85 -3.35 20.48
CA GLU A 37 -22.29 -1.96 20.57
C GLU A 37 -21.20 -0.97 21.03
N PRO A 38 -20.46 -1.20 22.14
CA PRO A 38 -19.42 -0.27 22.58
C PRO A 38 -18.31 -0.10 21.54
N LEU A 39 -17.94 -1.16 20.83
CA LEU A 39 -16.93 -1.13 19.79
C LEU A 39 -17.45 -0.42 18.54
N ALA A 40 -18.71 -0.66 18.18
CA ALA A 40 -19.38 0.04 17.09
C ALA A 40 -19.40 1.54 17.34
N LYS A 41 -19.78 1.96 18.56
CA LYS A 41 -19.77 3.38 18.97
C LYS A 41 -18.39 3.99 18.87
N TYR A 42 -17.36 3.32 19.38
CA TYR A 42 -15.98 3.78 19.28
C TYR A 42 -15.53 3.96 17.83
N ASN A 43 -15.77 2.94 16.99
CA ASN A 43 -15.40 3.00 15.58
C ASN A 43 -16.15 4.11 14.83
N LEU A 44 -17.46 4.23 15.02
CA LEU A 44 -18.27 5.28 14.39
C LEU A 44 -17.80 6.67 14.81
N CYS A 45 -17.57 6.92 16.09
CA CYS A 45 -17.05 8.19 16.57
C CYS A 45 -15.68 8.51 15.95
N SER A 46 -14.78 7.51 15.87
CA SER A 46 -13.45 7.67 15.24
C SER A 46 -13.55 8.00 13.76
N TYR A 47 -14.47 7.33 13.03
CA TYR A 47 -14.67 7.61 11.61
C TYR A 47 -15.29 8.99 11.37
N ILE A 48 -16.31 9.36 12.16
CA ILE A 48 -16.95 10.68 12.08
C ILE A 48 -15.92 11.78 12.37
N GLY A 49 -15.15 11.64 13.45
CA GLY A 49 -14.11 12.59 13.81
C GLY A 49 -13.06 12.74 12.70
N ALA A 50 -12.56 11.63 12.16
CA ALA A 50 -11.55 11.64 11.11
C ALA A 50 -12.08 12.25 9.79
N VAL A 51 -13.32 11.96 9.39
CA VAL A 51 -13.95 12.55 8.19
C VAL A 51 -14.22 14.03 8.39
N SER A 52 -14.67 14.43 9.58
CA SER A 52 -14.88 15.86 9.91
C SER A 52 -13.57 16.63 9.86
N GLU A 53 -12.51 16.10 10.47
CA GLU A 53 -11.17 16.71 10.42
C GLU A 53 -10.67 16.84 8.98
N ALA A 54 -10.71 15.78 8.19
CA ALA A 54 -10.27 15.81 6.79
C ALA A 54 -11.06 16.78 5.90
N SER A 55 -12.32 17.06 6.28
CA SER A 55 -13.20 17.98 5.54
C SER A 55 -13.01 19.44 5.94
N LEU A 56 -12.80 19.68 7.23
CA LEU A 56 -12.65 21.03 7.79
C LEU A 56 -11.21 21.56 7.65
N ASN A 57 -10.23 20.67 7.81
CA ASN A 57 -8.81 20.96 7.77
C ASN A 57 -8.11 20.13 6.69
N PRO A 58 -8.41 20.33 5.40
CA PRO A 58 -7.78 19.55 4.34
C PRO A 58 -6.27 19.77 4.34
N PRO A 59 -5.46 18.73 4.06
CA PRO A 59 -4.02 18.87 4.01
C PRO A 59 -3.60 19.85 2.90
N PRO A 60 -2.43 20.51 3.04
CA PRO A 60 -1.95 21.43 2.04
C PRO A 60 -1.70 20.74 0.71
N GLN A 61 -1.88 21.47 -0.39
CA GLN A 61 -1.53 20.99 -1.72
C GLN A 61 -0.02 20.72 -1.82
N PRO A 62 0.39 19.57 -2.36
CA PRO A 62 1.80 19.26 -2.53
C PRO A 62 2.47 20.23 -3.50
N LYS A 63 3.68 20.68 -3.17
CA LYS A 63 4.50 21.52 -4.03
C LYS A 63 4.81 20.81 -5.36
N LYS A 64 4.94 21.56 -6.43
CA LYS A 64 5.31 21.01 -7.75
C LYS A 64 6.60 20.20 -7.70
N SER A 65 7.62 20.70 -6.98
CA SER A 65 8.90 19.99 -6.80
C SER A 65 8.75 18.63 -6.13
N TRP A 66 7.84 18.51 -5.15
CA TRP A 66 7.55 17.25 -4.47
C TRP A 66 6.92 16.24 -5.43
N ARG A 67 5.90 16.67 -6.18
CA ARG A 67 5.24 15.81 -7.17
C ARG A 67 6.22 15.31 -8.20
N THR A 68 7.01 16.21 -8.79
CA THR A 68 8.00 15.85 -9.83
C THR A 68 9.02 14.84 -9.32
N LEU A 69 9.53 15.02 -8.09
CA LEU A 69 10.48 14.08 -7.52
C LEU A 69 9.85 12.71 -7.28
N ILE A 70 8.66 12.65 -6.65
CA ILE A 70 7.96 11.39 -6.36
C ILE A 70 7.56 10.66 -7.64
N GLU A 71 7.06 11.36 -8.65
CA GLU A 71 6.72 10.78 -9.95
C GLU A 71 7.95 10.12 -10.57
N LYS A 72 9.10 10.81 -10.55
CA LYS A 72 10.35 10.25 -11.08
C LYS A 72 10.85 9.05 -10.29
N MET A 73 10.82 9.12 -8.97
CA MET A 73 11.18 7.99 -8.10
C MET A 73 10.25 6.79 -8.35
N SER A 74 8.95 7.03 -8.52
CA SER A 74 7.95 5.99 -8.82
C SER A 74 8.22 5.33 -10.17
N GLU A 75 8.55 6.10 -11.21
CA GLU A 75 8.91 5.54 -12.53
C GLU A 75 10.15 4.65 -12.46
N ILE A 76 11.19 5.09 -11.75
CA ILE A 76 12.43 4.33 -11.57
C ILE A 76 12.15 3.03 -10.81
N SER A 77 11.44 3.12 -9.68
CA SER A 77 11.08 1.97 -8.86
C SER A 77 10.23 0.98 -9.65
N LYS A 78 9.21 1.44 -10.35
CA LYS A 78 8.33 0.61 -11.20
C LYS A 78 9.11 -0.07 -12.32
N SER A 79 10.04 0.63 -12.95
CA SER A 79 10.87 0.07 -14.02
C SER A 79 11.76 -1.05 -13.48
N SER A 80 12.45 -0.81 -12.37
CA SER A 80 13.29 -1.80 -11.69
C SER A 80 12.47 -3.01 -11.23
N TYR A 81 11.31 -2.77 -10.58
CA TYR A 81 10.38 -3.81 -10.16
C TYR A 81 9.98 -4.71 -11.35
N ARG A 82 9.52 -4.10 -12.45
CA ARG A 82 9.08 -4.84 -13.63
C ARG A 82 10.20 -5.63 -14.30
N LYS A 83 11.40 -5.05 -14.36
CA LYS A 83 12.58 -5.74 -14.89
C LYS A 83 12.86 -7.03 -14.10
N ASN A 84 12.88 -6.96 -12.78
CA ASN A 84 13.17 -8.11 -11.95
C ASN A 84 12.07 -9.17 -11.99
N ILE A 85 10.80 -8.77 -11.98
CA ILE A 85 9.68 -9.72 -11.91
C ILE A 85 9.32 -10.33 -13.27
N ASN A 86 9.31 -9.53 -14.34
CA ASN A 86 8.81 -9.97 -15.64
C ASN A 86 9.90 -10.60 -16.53
N HIS A 87 11.15 -10.23 -16.33
CA HIS A 87 12.26 -10.65 -17.19
C HIS A 87 13.21 -11.67 -16.55
N SER A 88 13.00 -12.01 -15.28
CA SER A 88 13.77 -13.04 -14.61
C SER A 88 13.01 -14.36 -14.60
N SER A 89 13.48 -15.36 -15.36
CA SER A 89 12.95 -16.72 -15.34
C SER A 89 13.05 -17.38 -13.96
N ASP A 90 14.03 -16.97 -13.18
CA ASP A 90 14.31 -17.54 -11.86
C ASP A 90 13.48 -16.90 -10.74
N PHE A 91 12.85 -15.73 -11.00
CA PHE A 91 12.03 -15.07 -9.99
C PHE A 91 10.85 -15.94 -9.54
N ILE A 92 10.20 -16.64 -10.45
CA ILE A 92 9.11 -17.56 -10.10
C ILE A 92 9.60 -18.74 -9.24
N LYS A 93 10.79 -19.28 -9.54
CA LYS A 93 11.38 -20.33 -8.72
C LYS A 93 11.67 -19.82 -7.33
N TYR A 94 12.32 -18.65 -7.24
CA TYR A 94 12.59 -17.96 -5.97
C TYR A 94 11.30 -17.77 -5.17
N PHE A 95 10.26 -17.17 -5.76
CA PHE A 95 8.97 -16.94 -5.12
C PHE A 95 8.37 -18.25 -4.54
N LYS A 96 8.36 -19.32 -5.34
CA LYS A 96 7.83 -20.62 -4.91
C LYS A 96 8.65 -21.25 -3.79
N THR A 97 9.94 -20.95 -3.71
CA THR A 97 10.84 -21.51 -2.70
C THR A 97 10.76 -20.75 -1.37
N VAL A 98 10.71 -19.41 -1.43
CA VAL A 98 10.81 -18.58 -0.22
C VAL A 98 9.46 -18.27 0.42
N THR A 99 8.35 -18.50 -0.30
CA THR A 99 7.01 -18.25 0.23
C THR A 99 6.20 -19.53 0.33
N PRO A 100 5.21 -19.62 1.25
CA PRO A 100 4.31 -20.77 1.37
C PRO A 100 3.23 -20.80 0.27
N HIS A 101 3.49 -20.25 -0.90
CA HIS A 101 2.56 -20.13 -2.03
C HIS A 101 1.85 -21.45 -2.39
N VAL A 102 2.60 -22.57 -2.40
CA VAL A 102 2.03 -23.88 -2.75
C VAL A 102 0.98 -24.32 -1.72
N SER A 103 1.27 -24.13 -0.44
CA SER A 103 0.35 -24.46 0.66
C SER A 103 -0.85 -23.53 0.66
N LEU A 104 -0.64 -22.23 0.48
CA LEU A 104 -1.69 -21.23 0.40
C LEU A 104 -2.63 -21.45 -0.80
N GLY A 105 -2.10 -22.02 -1.90
CA GLY A 105 -2.90 -22.38 -3.06
C GLY A 105 -3.94 -23.46 -2.82
N LYS A 106 -3.85 -24.18 -1.70
CA LYS A 106 -4.82 -25.20 -1.26
C LYS A 106 -5.92 -24.62 -0.37
N LEU A 107 -5.76 -23.40 0.12
CA LEU A 107 -6.72 -22.73 0.99
C LEU A 107 -7.77 -21.97 0.16
N SER A 108 -9.00 -22.00 0.63
CA SER A 108 -10.09 -21.18 0.05
C SER A 108 -9.99 -19.74 0.56
N ILE A 109 -9.04 -18.97 -0.01
CA ILE A 109 -8.84 -17.57 0.35
C ILE A 109 -9.55 -16.69 -0.67
N GLY A 110 -10.55 -15.96 -0.20
CA GLY A 110 -11.38 -15.10 -1.03
C GLY A 110 -12.43 -15.87 -1.84
N SER A 111 -13.21 -15.16 -2.64
CA SER A 111 -14.33 -15.68 -3.42
C SER A 111 -13.92 -16.34 -4.76
N ARG A 112 -12.64 -16.39 -5.08
CA ARG A 112 -12.14 -16.89 -6.36
C ARG A 112 -10.99 -17.88 -6.17
N PRO A 113 -10.79 -18.84 -7.11
CA PRO A 113 -9.67 -19.76 -7.05
C PRO A 113 -8.33 -19.04 -6.92
N SER A 114 -7.42 -19.57 -6.10
CA SER A 114 -6.13 -18.99 -5.82
C SER A 114 -5.20 -18.88 -7.04
N LYS A 115 -5.42 -19.71 -8.06
CA LYS A 115 -4.62 -19.73 -9.29
C LYS A 115 -5.50 -19.85 -10.54
N ARG A 116 -5.07 -19.25 -11.62
CA ARG A 116 -5.52 -19.60 -12.98
C ARG A 116 -4.72 -20.81 -13.41
N LYS A 117 -5.25 -21.78 -14.10
CA LYS A 117 -4.59 -23.00 -14.60
C LYS A 117 -3.06 -23.10 -14.28
N ASN A 118 -2.19 -23.72 -14.82
CA ASN A 118 -0.80 -23.91 -14.37
C ASN A 118 -0.04 -22.59 -14.09
N VAL A 119 0.67 -22.52 -12.93
CA VAL A 119 1.42 -21.33 -12.50
C VAL A 119 2.87 -21.46 -12.99
N ASP A 120 3.09 -21.22 -14.27
CA ASP A 120 4.42 -21.28 -14.88
C ASP A 120 5.03 -19.88 -15.09
N ASN A 121 4.22 -18.84 -14.92
CA ASN A 121 4.67 -17.45 -14.98
C ASN A 121 3.89 -16.55 -14.02
N ILE A 122 4.39 -15.33 -13.81
CA ILE A 122 3.80 -14.36 -12.89
C ILE A 122 2.39 -13.94 -13.30
N LYS A 123 2.08 -13.94 -14.59
CA LYS A 123 0.76 -13.55 -15.12
C LYS A 123 -0.35 -14.53 -14.74
N SER A 124 0.00 -15.74 -14.36
CA SER A 124 -0.96 -16.76 -13.90
C SER A 124 -1.29 -16.62 -12.42
N LEU A 125 -0.53 -15.86 -11.66
CA LEU A 125 -0.80 -15.57 -10.25
C LEU A 125 -1.93 -14.57 -10.10
N ARG A 126 -2.76 -14.76 -9.08
CA ARG A 126 -3.77 -13.77 -8.67
C ARG A 126 -3.21 -12.84 -7.61
N ALA A 127 -3.71 -11.60 -7.59
CA ALA A 127 -3.21 -10.55 -6.70
C ALA A 127 -3.32 -10.93 -5.21
N ILE A 128 -4.46 -11.46 -4.77
CA ILE A 128 -4.66 -11.80 -3.34
C ILE A 128 -3.68 -12.91 -2.88
N PRO A 129 -3.60 -14.09 -3.53
CA PRO A 129 -2.60 -15.10 -3.17
C PRO A 129 -1.15 -14.62 -3.29
N TRP A 130 -0.84 -13.76 -4.25
CA TRP A 130 0.47 -13.13 -4.39
C TRP A 130 0.83 -12.30 -3.17
N VAL A 131 -0.01 -11.34 -2.80
CA VAL A 131 0.22 -10.47 -1.65
C VAL A 131 0.27 -11.30 -0.36
N PHE A 132 -0.70 -12.21 -0.18
CA PHE A 132 -0.78 -13.03 1.02
C PHE A 132 0.44 -13.93 1.22
N ALA A 133 1.00 -14.49 0.15
CA ALA A 133 2.21 -15.30 0.25
C ALA A 133 3.41 -14.50 0.78
N TRP A 134 3.57 -13.25 0.36
CA TRP A 134 4.63 -12.36 0.85
C TRP A 134 4.42 -11.92 2.30
N THR A 135 3.17 -11.75 2.75
CA THR A 135 2.89 -11.37 4.14
C THR A 135 3.20 -12.48 5.16
N GLN A 136 3.41 -13.72 4.69
CA GLN A 136 3.76 -14.86 5.56
C GLN A 136 5.26 -14.99 5.81
N ILE A 137 6.07 -14.13 5.24
CA ILE A 137 7.53 -14.13 5.44
C ILE A 137 8.00 -12.78 5.96
N ARG A 138 9.23 -12.73 6.51
CA ARG A 138 9.76 -11.49 7.12
C ARG A 138 9.97 -10.35 6.13
N LEU A 139 10.34 -10.67 4.90
CA LEU A 139 10.63 -9.67 3.88
C LEU A 139 9.45 -9.54 2.91
N MET A 140 8.71 -8.46 3.02
CA MET A 140 7.72 -8.06 2.02
C MET A 140 8.45 -7.51 0.77
N LEU A 141 9.16 -8.39 0.05
CA LEU A 141 10.00 -8.02 -1.09
C LEU A 141 9.30 -7.11 -2.11
N PRO A 142 8.03 -7.34 -2.51
CA PRO A 142 7.36 -6.45 -3.47
C PRO A 142 7.23 -5.00 -3.02
N ALA A 143 7.19 -4.73 -1.74
CA ALA A 143 7.12 -3.35 -1.22
C ALA A 143 8.46 -2.61 -1.38
N TRP A 144 9.58 -3.33 -1.35
CA TRP A 144 10.93 -2.76 -1.37
C TRP A 144 11.63 -2.86 -2.73
N LEU A 145 11.16 -3.77 -3.59
CA LEU A 145 11.80 -4.02 -4.88
C LEU A 145 11.75 -2.78 -5.77
N GLY A 146 12.93 -2.29 -6.15
CA GLY A 146 13.09 -1.07 -6.93
C GLY A 146 13.24 0.21 -6.09
N SER A 147 13.01 0.18 -4.78
CA SER A 147 13.17 1.36 -3.92
C SER A 147 14.63 1.85 -3.85
N ALA A 148 15.59 0.93 -3.87
CA ALA A 148 17.01 1.28 -3.81
C ALA A 148 17.45 2.14 -4.99
N GLU A 149 16.99 1.86 -6.20
CA GLU A 149 17.28 2.64 -7.39
C GLU A 149 16.65 4.03 -7.32
N ALA A 150 15.41 4.10 -6.84
CA ALA A 150 14.71 5.36 -6.62
C ALA A 150 15.41 6.23 -5.56
N LEU A 151 15.85 5.61 -4.46
CA LEU A 151 16.60 6.31 -3.40
C LEU A 151 17.99 6.76 -3.87
N ARG A 152 18.71 5.95 -4.65
CA ARG A 152 19.98 6.40 -5.25
C ARG A 152 19.79 7.62 -6.14
N TYR A 153 18.74 7.64 -6.96
CA TYR A 153 18.39 8.80 -7.77
C TYR A 153 18.10 10.03 -6.90
N ALA A 154 17.34 9.87 -5.82
CA ALA A 154 16.99 10.96 -4.91
C ALA A 154 18.13 11.36 -3.95
N ASN A 155 19.23 10.60 -3.89
CA ASN A 155 20.37 10.89 -3.03
C ASN A 155 21.32 11.99 -3.59
N ILE A 156 20.91 12.78 -4.54
CA ILE A 156 21.59 13.97 -5.03
C ILE A 156 21.28 15.14 -4.08
N LYS A 157 22.26 16.01 -3.82
CA LYS A 157 22.19 17.10 -2.83
C LYS A 157 20.89 17.91 -2.87
N ASP A 158 20.43 18.29 -4.04
CA ASP A 158 19.24 19.12 -4.18
C ASP A 158 17.95 18.33 -3.96
N PHE A 159 17.89 17.07 -4.39
CA PHE A 159 16.76 16.22 -4.14
C PHE A 159 16.64 15.78 -2.67
N ARG A 160 17.77 15.61 -1.97
CA ARG A 160 17.75 15.39 -0.51
C ARG A 160 17.05 16.53 0.23
N LYS A 161 17.31 17.76 -0.14
CA LYS A 161 16.60 18.91 0.47
C LYS A 161 15.09 18.84 0.24
N ILE A 162 14.69 18.42 -0.96
CA ILE A 162 13.27 18.23 -1.28
C ILE A 162 12.67 17.10 -0.43
N LEU A 163 13.37 15.98 -0.26
CA LEU A 163 12.90 14.87 0.60
C LEU A 163 12.72 15.29 2.05
N TYR A 164 13.67 16.04 2.63
CA TYR A 164 13.53 16.59 3.99
C TYR A 164 12.37 17.58 4.11
N ASP A 165 12.15 18.40 3.08
CA ASP A 165 11.01 19.33 3.06
C ASP A 165 9.68 18.55 2.97
N MET A 166 9.63 17.47 2.21
CA MET A 166 8.46 16.57 2.11
C MET A 166 8.17 15.86 3.43
N GLU A 167 9.18 15.28 4.08
CA GLU A 167 9.04 14.61 5.37
C GLU A 167 8.43 15.54 6.42
N ARG A 168 8.89 16.78 6.48
CA ARG A 168 8.44 17.75 7.48
C ARG A 168 7.09 18.39 7.18
N ASN A 169 6.78 18.60 5.92
CA ASN A 169 5.70 19.50 5.52
C ASN A 169 4.61 18.83 4.67
N TRP A 170 4.77 17.55 4.28
CA TRP A 170 3.78 16.83 3.50
C TRP A 170 3.19 15.64 4.28
N PRO A 171 2.00 15.79 4.90
CA PRO A 171 1.39 14.74 5.71
C PRO A 171 1.22 13.39 5.00
N PHE A 172 0.93 13.42 3.69
CA PHE A 172 0.89 12.21 2.88
C PHE A 172 2.22 11.45 2.90
N PHE A 173 3.32 12.15 2.62
CA PHE A 173 4.65 11.52 2.56
C PHE A 173 5.10 10.99 3.92
N ASN A 174 4.88 11.78 4.97
CA ASN A 174 5.16 11.38 6.34
C ASN A 174 4.37 10.12 6.72
N SER A 175 3.05 10.08 6.46
CA SER A 175 2.22 8.90 6.73
C SER A 175 2.65 7.66 5.93
N MET A 176 3.16 7.83 4.72
CA MET A 176 3.71 6.72 3.95
C MET A 176 4.99 6.16 4.56
N LEU A 177 5.86 7.01 5.10
CA LEU A 177 7.07 6.58 5.82
C LEU A 177 6.73 5.84 7.12
N ASP A 178 5.71 6.29 7.85
CA ASP A 178 5.26 5.65 9.09
C ASP A 178 4.65 4.25 8.89
N ILE A 179 4.17 3.94 7.68
CA ILE A 179 3.57 2.64 7.33
C ILE A 179 4.63 1.64 6.84
N LEU A 180 5.75 2.11 6.35
CA LEU A 180 6.85 1.27 5.84
C LEU A 180 7.72 0.72 6.95
#